data_18c43f8a6493f84dad22121a83cceb20
#
_entry.id   18c43f8a6493f84dad22121a83cceb20
#
_cell.length_a   1.000
_cell.length_b   1.000
_cell.length_c   1.000
_cell.angle_alpha   90.00
_cell.angle_beta   90.00
_cell.angle_gamma   90.00
#
_symmetry.space_group_name_H-M   'P 1'
#
loop_
_entity.id
_entity.type
_entity.pdbx_description
1 polymer ?
#
loop_
_entity_poly.entity_id
_entity_poly.type
_entity_poly.pdbx_seq_one_letter_code
_entity_poly.pdbx_strand_id
1 'polypeptide(L)'
;MKRQPRILFLAVAVAVAMAASLGGCAAFAPPTNPTPEDIALRQVTDAEAAYIVAATAIDVGIANGDIKGQTATELQAAQTVAWSYIMAARDAVKAGMTVDADTQLQLFKAALDQLVKATAKAKPPATQPG
;
A
#
# COMPACT_ATOMS: atom_id res chain seq x y z
N MET A 1 11.82 31.86 12.70
CA MET A 1 11.19 30.65 13.26
C MET A 1 10.55 29.80 12.14
N LYS A 2 11.33 29.31 11.22
CA LYS A 2 10.89 28.41 10.15
C LYS A 2 11.89 27.27 10.00
N ARG A 3 12.03 26.49 11.04
CA ARG A 3 12.88 25.28 11.00
C ARG A 3 12.16 24.21 11.78
N GLN A 4 11.45 23.32 11.09
CA GLN A 4 11.19 21.97 11.57
C GLN A 4 10.11 21.19 10.77
N PRO A 5 10.23 20.99 9.46
CA PRO A 5 9.53 19.82 8.91
C PRO A 5 10.46 18.68 8.50
N ARG A 6 11.81 18.92 8.43
CA ARG A 6 12.73 17.91 7.88
C ARG A 6 13.02 16.72 8.81
N ILE A 7 12.95 16.92 10.12
CA ILE A 7 13.24 15.88 11.11
C ILE A 7 12.07 14.90 11.25
N LEU A 8 10.83 15.39 11.07
CA LEU A 8 9.64 14.54 11.18
C LEU A 8 9.54 13.54 10.00
N PHE A 9 9.96 13.97 8.81
CA PHE A 9 9.94 13.09 7.63
C PHE A 9 10.95 11.93 7.74
N LEU A 10 12.11 12.19 8.31
CA LEU A 10 13.10 11.13 8.54
C LEU A 10 12.64 10.14 9.60
N ALA A 11 11.95 10.61 10.64
CA ALA A 11 11.42 9.77 11.70
C ALA A 11 10.28 8.85 11.21
N VAL A 12 9.40 9.36 10.34
CA VAL A 12 8.30 8.57 9.78
C VAL A 12 8.82 7.53 8.78
N ALA A 13 9.79 7.89 7.92
CA ALA A 13 10.41 6.95 6.99
C ALA A 13 11.16 5.82 7.71
N VAL A 14 11.84 6.12 8.81
CA VAL A 14 12.54 5.12 9.64
C VAL A 14 11.55 4.26 10.41
N ALA A 15 10.43 4.82 10.91
CA ALA A 15 9.40 4.06 11.60
C ALA A 15 8.68 3.06 10.67
N VAL A 16 8.43 3.45 9.42
CA VAL A 16 7.83 2.55 8.41
C VAL A 16 8.81 1.45 8.01
N ALA A 17 10.09 1.75 7.88
CA ALA A 17 11.12 0.75 7.60
C ALA A 17 11.31 -0.24 8.75
N MET A 18 11.22 0.22 10.01
CA MET A 18 11.30 -0.66 11.18
C MET A 18 10.06 -1.52 11.39
N ALA A 19 8.86 -1.02 11.05
CA ALA A 19 7.63 -1.82 11.11
C ALA A 19 7.65 -2.97 10.09
N ALA A 20 8.25 -2.78 8.92
CA ALA A 20 8.44 -3.83 7.93
C ALA A 20 9.44 -4.90 8.38
N SER A 21 10.43 -4.55 9.21
CA SER A 21 11.43 -5.50 9.72
C SER A 21 11.00 -6.25 10.98
N LEU A 22 10.04 -5.73 11.76
CA LEU A 22 9.52 -6.38 12.96
C LEU A 22 8.37 -7.38 12.67
N GLY A 23 7.75 -7.30 11.48
CA GLY A 23 6.77 -8.30 11.01
C GLY A 23 7.37 -9.63 10.58
N GLY A 24 8.68 -9.75 10.56
CA GLY A 24 9.43 -10.94 10.15
C GLY A 24 9.78 -11.90 11.27
N CYS A 25 9.26 -11.75 12.47
CA CYS A 25 9.51 -12.73 13.55
C CYS A 25 8.70 -14.00 13.30
N ALA A 26 9.31 -14.91 12.71
CA ALA A 26 9.49 -16.38 12.85
C ALA A 26 8.56 -17.16 13.82
N ALA A 27 7.31 -16.71 14.04
CA ALA A 27 6.33 -17.51 14.77
C ALA A 27 5.58 -18.50 13.85
N PHE A 28 5.68 -18.35 12.54
CA PHE A 28 5.09 -19.24 11.55
C PHE A 28 6.13 -19.64 10.53
N ALA A 29 6.82 -20.76 10.81
CA ALA A 29 7.57 -21.45 9.76
C ALA A 29 6.57 -21.71 8.60
N PRO A 30 6.90 -21.34 7.35
CA PRO A 30 6.02 -21.64 6.23
C PRO A 30 5.79 -23.14 6.18
N PRO A 31 4.54 -23.60 5.94
CA PRO A 31 4.28 -25.02 5.81
C PRO A 31 5.18 -25.60 4.73
N THR A 32 5.73 -26.79 4.97
CA THR A 32 6.69 -27.47 4.07
C THR A 32 6.06 -27.74 2.68
N ASN A 33 4.72 -27.83 2.61
CA ASN A 33 3.95 -27.96 1.37
C ASN A 33 2.71 -27.05 1.46
N PRO A 34 2.81 -25.79 1.03
CA PRO A 34 1.69 -24.86 1.08
C PRO A 34 0.58 -25.31 0.11
N THR A 35 -0.65 -25.29 0.58
CA THR A 35 -1.82 -25.49 -0.29
C THR A 35 -2.02 -24.28 -1.20
N PRO A 36 -2.76 -24.41 -2.32
CA PRO A 36 -3.14 -23.24 -3.14
C PRO A 36 -3.83 -22.15 -2.34
N GLU A 37 -4.62 -22.52 -1.33
CA GLU A 37 -5.28 -21.56 -0.42
C GLU A 37 -4.29 -20.82 0.48
N ASP A 38 -3.27 -21.53 1.01
CA ASP A 38 -2.21 -20.91 1.81
C ASP A 38 -1.41 -19.89 0.98
N ILE A 39 -1.14 -20.21 -0.27
CA ILE A 39 -0.45 -19.31 -1.20
C ILE A 39 -1.31 -18.09 -1.48
N ALA A 40 -2.59 -18.28 -1.81
CA ALA A 40 -3.51 -17.18 -2.08
C ALA A 40 -3.69 -16.27 -0.85
N LEU A 41 -3.81 -16.85 0.34
CA LEU A 41 -3.93 -16.07 1.59
C LEU A 41 -2.69 -15.21 1.86
N ARG A 42 -1.48 -15.74 1.62
CA ARG A 42 -0.25 -14.95 1.73
C ARG A 42 -0.22 -13.81 0.74
N GLN A 43 -0.61 -14.06 -0.51
CA GLN A 43 -0.67 -13.02 -1.54
C GLN A 43 -1.65 -11.90 -1.17
N VAL A 44 -2.80 -12.23 -0.58
CA VAL A 44 -3.75 -11.23 -0.05
C VAL A 44 -3.12 -10.42 1.07
N THR A 45 -2.44 -11.08 2.02
CA THR A 45 -1.76 -10.40 3.13
C THR A 45 -0.66 -9.45 2.62
N ASP A 46 0.13 -9.88 1.65
CA ASP A 46 1.16 -9.05 1.02
C ASP A 46 0.55 -7.85 0.28
N ALA A 47 -0.58 -8.05 -0.40
CA ALA A 47 -1.33 -6.99 -1.06
C ALA A 47 -1.87 -5.95 -0.06
N GLU A 48 -2.39 -6.40 1.09
CA GLU A 48 -2.84 -5.52 2.17
C GLU A 48 -1.70 -4.67 2.71
N ALA A 49 -0.54 -5.27 2.95
CA ALA A 49 0.64 -4.54 3.42
C ALA A 49 1.09 -3.49 2.39
N ALA A 50 1.14 -3.84 1.11
CA ALA A 50 1.48 -2.91 0.03
C ALA A 50 0.47 -1.76 -0.09
N TYR A 51 -0.82 -2.06 0.05
CA TYR A 51 -1.88 -1.04 0.05
C TYR A 51 -1.72 -0.05 1.21
N ILE A 52 -1.49 -0.54 2.43
CA ILE A 52 -1.33 0.30 3.62
C ILE A 52 -0.17 1.30 3.42
N VAL A 53 0.95 0.85 2.87
CA VAL A 53 2.09 1.73 2.58
C VAL A 53 1.70 2.83 1.59
N ALA A 54 1.05 2.48 0.48
CA ALA A 54 0.64 3.45 -0.54
C ALA A 54 -0.43 4.42 -0.02
N ALA A 55 -1.44 3.92 0.69
CA ALA A 55 -2.52 4.72 1.27
C ALA A 55 -1.96 5.71 2.30
N THR A 56 -1.08 5.26 3.19
CA THR A 56 -0.43 6.13 4.18
C THR A 56 0.36 7.25 3.52
N ALA A 57 1.09 6.97 2.45
CA ALA A 57 1.85 7.99 1.72
C ALA A 57 0.95 9.07 1.11
N ILE A 58 -0.22 8.67 0.59
CA ILE A 58 -1.21 9.59 0.03
C ILE A 58 -1.84 10.43 1.15
N ASP A 59 -2.28 9.81 2.23
CA ASP A 59 -2.92 10.49 3.35
C ASP A 59 -1.98 11.51 4.01
N VAL A 60 -0.70 11.17 4.16
CA VAL A 60 0.34 12.09 4.63
C VAL A 60 0.52 13.25 3.65
N GLY A 61 0.56 12.98 2.34
CA GLY A 61 0.66 14.01 1.31
C GLY A 61 -0.53 14.97 1.33
N ILE A 62 -1.74 14.47 1.54
CA ILE A 62 -2.95 15.28 1.69
C ILE A 62 -2.89 16.11 2.98
N ALA A 63 -2.54 15.50 4.11
CA ALA A 63 -2.47 16.17 5.40
C ALA A 63 -1.42 17.30 5.42
N ASN A 64 -0.30 17.10 4.74
CA ASN A 64 0.76 18.12 4.63
C ASN A 64 0.46 19.18 3.56
N GLY A 65 -0.60 18.99 2.77
CA GLY A 65 -0.97 19.90 1.70
C GLY A 65 -0.09 19.78 0.44
N ASP A 66 0.68 18.69 0.29
CA ASP A 66 1.44 18.38 -0.92
C ASP A 66 0.50 17.90 -2.04
N ILE A 67 -0.58 17.23 -1.66
CA ILE A 67 -1.62 16.72 -2.55
C ILE A 67 -2.93 17.44 -2.21
N LYS A 68 -3.52 18.15 -3.17
CA LYS A 68 -4.67 19.04 -2.95
C LYS A 68 -5.73 18.93 -4.04
N GLY A 69 -6.91 19.46 -3.74
CA GLY A 69 -8.00 19.68 -4.69
C GLY A 69 -8.46 18.39 -5.37
N GLN A 70 -8.67 18.48 -6.67
CA GLN A 70 -9.17 17.34 -7.45
C GLN A 70 -8.25 16.13 -7.39
N THR A 71 -6.94 16.33 -7.40
CA THR A 71 -5.95 15.25 -7.33
C THR A 71 -6.11 14.45 -6.03
N ALA A 72 -6.34 15.12 -4.89
CA ALA A 72 -6.59 14.43 -3.61
C ALA A 72 -7.87 13.58 -3.69
N THR A 73 -8.93 14.11 -4.25
CA THR A 73 -10.20 13.38 -4.43
C THR A 73 -10.03 12.17 -5.35
N GLU A 74 -9.31 12.31 -6.46
CA GLU A 74 -9.04 11.23 -7.40
C GLU A 74 -8.20 10.11 -6.76
N LEU A 75 -7.18 10.47 -5.98
CA LEU A 75 -6.35 9.49 -5.28
C LEU A 75 -7.12 8.75 -4.19
N GLN A 76 -7.99 9.43 -3.45
CA GLN A 76 -8.85 8.78 -2.46
C GLN A 76 -9.86 7.83 -3.11
N ALA A 77 -10.44 8.20 -4.26
CA ALA A 77 -11.30 7.31 -5.03
C ALA A 77 -10.53 6.08 -5.54
N ALA A 78 -9.31 6.27 -6.03
CA ALA A 78 -8.45 5.17 -6.47
C ALA A 78 -8.03 4.24 -5.32
N GLN A 79 -7.79 4.77 -4.11
CA GLN A 79 -7.58 3.96 -2.90
C GLN A 79 -8.78 3.06 -2.62
N THR A 80 -9.99 3.58 -2.69
CA THR A 80 -11.22 2.82 -2.48
C THR A 80 -11.36 1.68 -3.48
N VAL A 81 -11.05 1.93 -4.76
CA VAL A 81 -11.07 0.90 -5.81
C VAL A 81 -10.02 -0.17 -5.54
N ALA A 82 -8.79 0.21 -5.23
CA ALA A 82 -7.72 -0.74 -4.93
C ALA A 82 -8.07 -1.63 -3.73
N TRP A 83 -8.64 -1.05 -2.67
CA TRP A 83 -9.11 -1.79 -1.50
C TRP A 83 -10.21 -2.79 -1.84
N SER A 84 -11.15 -2.43 -2.71
CA SER A 84 -12.23 -3.33 -3.12
C SER A 84 -11.73 -4.62 -3.78
N TYR A 85 -10.63 -4.55 -4.55
CA TYR A 85 -10.00 -5.75 -5.13
C TYR A 85 -9.38 -6.66 -4.07
N ILE A 86 -8.76 -6.09 -3.03
CA ILE A 86 -8.22 -6.88 -1.91
C ILE A 86 -9.35 -7.61 -1.17
N MET A 87 -10.44 -6.91 -0.89
CA MET A 87 -11.59 -7.52 -0.22
C MET A 87 -12.22 -8.63 -1.06
N ALA A 88 -12.36 -8.41 -2.37
CA ALA A 88 -12.86 -9.44 -3.28
C ALA A 88 -11.91 -10.66 -3.36
N ALA A 89 -10.61 -10.43 -3.37
CA ALA A 89 -9.62 -11.52 -3.33
C ALA A 89 -9.72 -12.31 -2.01
N ARG A 90 -9.84 -11.63 -0.89
CA ARG A 90 -10.01 -12.26 0.43
C ARG A 90 -11.26 -13.12 0.51
N ASP A 91 -12.38 -12.61 0.01
CA ASP A 91 -13.65 -13.33 -0.01
C ASP A 91 -13.58 -14.56 -0.94
N ALA A 92 -12.90 -14.44 -2.08
CA ALA A 92 -12.66 -15.56 -2.99
C ALA A 92 -11.80 -16.66 -2.33
N VAL A 93 -10.74 -16.29 -1.59
CA VAL A 93 -9.94 -17.27 -0.83
C VAL A 93 -10.79 -17.99 0.22
N LYS A 94 -11.60 -17.27 0.98
CA LYS A 94 -12.51 -17.88 1.97
C LYS A 94 -13.53 -18.85 1.36
N ALA A 95 -13.92 -18.60 0.10
CA ALA A 95 -14.80 -19.46 -0.67
C ALA A 95 -14.09 -20.62 -1.38
N GLY A 96 -12.76 -20.74 -1.24
CA GLY A 96 -11.96 -21.77 -1.94
C GLY A 96 -11.74 -21.48 -3.42
N MET A 97 -12.08 -20.28 -3.91
CA MET A 97 -11.97 -19.85 -5.30
C MET A 97 -10.61 -19.18 -5.56
N THR A 98 -9.54 -19.96 -5.56
CA THR A 98 -8.16 -19.43 -5.66
C THR A 98 -7.86 -18.75 -6.99
N VAL A 99 -8.46 -19.19 -8.10
CA VAL A 99 -8.32 -18.57 -9.43
C VAL A 99 -8.95 -17.17 -9.45
N ASP A 100 -10.13 -17.02 -8.85
CA ASP A 100 -10.79 -15.73 -8.74
C ASP A 100 -10.02 -14.78 -7.82
N ALA A 101 -9.46 -15.31 -6.73
CA ALA A 101 -8.57 -14.54 -5.85
C ALA A 101 -7.35 -14.02 -6.62
N ASP A 102 -6.69 -14.84 -7.42
CA ASP A 102 -5.56 -14.42 -8.25
C ASP A 102 -5.96 -13.32 -9.24
N THR A 103 -7.11 -13.47 -9.89
CA THR A 103 -7.65 -12.45 -10.81
C THR A 103 -7.84 -11.11 -10.10
N GLN A 104 -8.43 -11.08 -8.91
CA GLN A 104 -8.61 -9.86 -8.13
C GLN A 104 -7.28 -9.25 -7.71
N LEU A 105 -6.29 -10.07 -7.36
CA LEU A 105 -4.95 -9.60 -7.01
C LEU A 105 -4.20 -9.00 -8.22
N GLN A 106 -4.41 -9.50 -9.42
CA GLN A 106 -3.87 -8.87 -10.64
C GLN A 106 -4.49 -7.50 -10.89
N LEU A 107 -5.80 -7.37 -10.72
CA LEU A 107 -6.49 -6.07 -10.80
C LEU A 107 -5.99 -5.10 -9.73
N PHE A 108 -5.79 -5.59 -8.51
CA PHE A 108 -5.18 -4.79 -7.44
C PHE A 108 -3.78 -4.30 -7.81
N LYS A 109 -2.90 -5.17 -8.32
CA LYS A 109 -1.54 -4.77 -8.72
C LYS A 109 -1.56 -3.68 -9.78
N ALA A 110 -2.44 -3.77 -10.76
CA ALA A 110 -2.61 -2.73 -11.78
C ALA A 110 -3.11 -1.41 -11.17
N ALA A 111 -4.09 -1.47 -10.26
CA ALA A 111 -4.60 -0.30 -9.56
C ALA A 111 -3.53 0.34 -8.65
N LEU A 112 -2.74 -0.46 -7.95
CA LEU A 112 -1.65 0.01 -7.09
C LEU A 112 -0.56 0.71 -7.91
N ASP A 113 -0.17 0.16 -9.07
CA ASP A 113 0.82 0.77 -9.95
C ASP A 113 0.36 2.14 -10.45
N GLN A 114 -0.90 2.26 -10.84
CA GLN A 114 -1.50 3.54 -11.22
C GLN A 114 -1.53 4.53 -10.05
N LEU A 115 -1.87 4.06 -8.86
CA LEU A 115 -1.91 4.87 -7.65
C LEU A 115 -0.53 5.44 -7.30
N VAL A 116 0.50 4.60 -7.34
CA VAL A 116 1.90 5.00 -7.08
C VAL A 116 2.37 6.02 -8.12
N LYS A 117 2.09 5.79 -9.40
CA LYS A 117 2.44 6.73 -10.49
C LYS A 117 1.73 8.08 -10.35
N ALA A 118 0.44 8.07 -10.01
CA ALA A 118 -0.33 9.28 -9.81
C ALA A 118 0.17 10.06 -8.59
N THR A 119 0.52 9.38 -7.49
CA THR A 119 1.09 9.99 -6.30
C THR A 119 2.45 10.63 -6.59
N ALA A 120 3.31 9.97 -7.35
CA ALA A 120 4.61 10.50 -7.75
C ALA A 120 4.48 11.77 -8.62
N LYS A 121 3.46 11.83 -9.48
CA LYS A 121 3.17 13.04 -10.29
C LYS A 121 2.60 14.19 -9.46
N ALA A 122 1.82 13.87 -8.44
CA ALA A 122 1.19 14.86 -7.58
C ALA A 122 2.18 15.52 -6.61
N LYS A 123 3.29 14.84 -6.28
CA LYS A 123 4.31 15.37 -5.40
C LYS A 123 5.13 16.43 -6.14
N PRO A 124 5.22 17.69 -5.64
CA PRO A 124 6.04 18.70 -6.26
C PRO A 124 7.50 18.22 -6.32
N PRO A 125 8.25 18.58 -7.39
CA PRO A 125 9.66 18.24 -7.47
C PRO A 125 10.36 18.77 -6.23
N ALA A 126 11.15 17.92 -5.58
CA ALA A 126 11.96 18.32 -4.45
C ALA A 126 12.80 19.52 -4.90
N THR A 127 12.55 20.68 -4.30
CA THR A 127 13.36 21.88 -4.56
C THR A 127 14.78 21.52 -4.15
N GLN A 128 15.65 21.29 -5.12
CA GLN A 128 17.05 21.09 -4.85
C GLN A 128 17.54 22.36 -4.17
N PRO A 129 18.18 22.28 -3.01
CA PRO A 129 18.84 23.44 -2.43
C PRO A 129 19.95 23.84 -3.40
N GLY A 130 19.78 25.01 -3.98
CA GLY A 130 20.81 25.65 -4.80
C GLY A 130 22.00 26.02 -3.95
#